data_cd568d608072930603166331372a830c
#
_entry.id   cd568d608072930603166331372a830c
#
_cell.length_a   1.000
_cell.length_b   1.000
_cell.length_c   1.000
_cell.angle_alpha   90.00
_cell.angle_beta   90.00
_cell.angle_gamma   90.00
#
_symmetry.space_group_name_H-M   'P 1'
#
loop_
_entity.id
_entity.type
_entity.pdbx_description
1 polymer ?
#
loop_
_entity_poly.entity_id
_entity_poly.type
_entity_poly.pdbx_seq_one_letter_code
_entity_poly.pdbx_strand_id
1 'polypeptide(L)'
;MGTTIRYRMVVRKPHPGPLTPGDWARAALAAIARGGIAAVAVESVAADLGATKGSFYWHFKNRDALIQAALDMWEQSRTESVIEDLDQEPDPAQRLRKLLEAAFERSPADRAEIALLANPEHPAAIAAVRRVAERRISYIALQLEKLGWEQGEARDRSEILYYIYAGYLQMAHVAPEVTGDDARRRHVRLILATLVAHPSRR
;
A
#
# COMPACT_ATOMS: atom_id res chain seq x y z
N MET A 1 -13.36 22.34 -0.58
CA MET A 1 -12.07 22.12 -1.27
C MET A 1 -11.51 20.80 -0.74
N GLY A 2 -11.62 19.73 -1.52
CA GLY A 2 -11.18 18.39 -1.12
C GLY A 2 -9.67 18.24 -1.27
N THR A 3 -8.97 18.04 -0.16
CA THR A 3 -7.56 17.67 -0.18
C THR A 3 -7.47 16.20 -0.63
N THR A 4 -7.22 15.99 -1.91
CA THR A 4 -6.95 14.65 -2.46
C THR A 4 -5.60 14.19 -1.91
N ILE A 5 -5.59 13.08 -1.15
CA ILE A 5 -4.35 12.38 -0.77
C ILE A 5 -3.73 11.88 -2.08
N ARG A 6 -2.75 12.63 -2.60
CA ARG A 6 -2.04 12.22 -3.80
C ARG A 6 -0.94 11.25 -3.37
N TYR A 7 -1.09 9.96 -3.71
CA TYR A 7 0.03 9.02 -3.73
C TYR A 7 1.12 9.58 -4.65
N ARG A 8 2.08 10.25 -4.05
CA ARG A 8 3.12 10.96 -4.80
C ARG A 8 4.16 9.96 -5.30
N MET A 9 3.86 9.30 -6.40
CA MET A 9 4.89 8.66 -7.20
C MET A 9 5.73 9.76 -7.86
N VAL A 10 6.85 10.11 -7.24
CA VAL A 10 7.84 10.97 -7.86
C VAL A 10 8.56 10.12 -8.91
N VAL A 11 8.06 10.13 -10.14
CA VAL A 11 8.85 9.73 -11.31
C VAL A 11 9.94 10.79 -11.50
N ARG A 12 11.06 10.62 -10.79
CA ARG A 12 12.25 11.42 -11.06
C ARG A 12 12.93 10.89 -12.31
N LYS A 13 13.24 11.81 -13.26
CA LYS A 13 14.25 11.60 -14.32
C LYS A 13 15.54 11.08 -13.70
N PRO A 14 16.38 10.31 -14.45
CA PRO A 14 17.64 9.79 -13.92
C PRO A 14 18.42 10.91 -13.22
N HIS A 15 18.81 10.67 -11.98
CA HIS A 15 19.53 11.62 -11.15
C HIS A 15 20.92 11.82 -11.76
N PRO A 16 21.44 13.05 -11.96
CA PRO A 16 22.79 13.28 -12.44
C PRO A 16 23.87 13.07 -11.35
N GLY A 17 23.61 12.22 -10.37
CA GLY A 17 24.49 11.91 -9.25
C GLY A 17 24.70 10.41 -9.06
N PRO A 18 25.58 9.98 -8.13
CA PRO A 18 25.74 8.57 -7.82
C PRO A 18 24.43 7.97 -7.30
N LEU A 19 24.14 6.73 -7.70
CA LEU A 19 22.96 6.00 -7.26
C LEU A 19 22.98 5.82 -5.74
N THR A 20 21.81 5.95 -5.12
CA THR A 20 21.60 5.78 -3.68
C THR A 20 20.96 4.41 -3.39
N PRO A 21 21.03 3.88 -2.15
CA PRO A 21 20.27 2.69 -1.76
C PRO A 21 18.77 2.80 -2.05
N GLY A 22 18.21 4.01 -1.92
CA GLY A 22 16.79 4.28 -2.24
C GLY A 22 16.45 4.15 -3.72
N ASP A 23 17.39 4.44 -4.64
CA ASP A 23 17.17 4.25 -6.08
C ASP A 23 17.11 2.76 -6.42
N TRP A 24 18.01 1.96 -5.83
CA TRP A 24 18.00 0.50 -5.96
C TRP A 24 16.72 -0.12 -5.38
N ALA A 25 16.32 0.29 -4.17
CA ALA A 25 15.09 -0.19 -3.54
C ALA A 25 13.85 0.14 -4.39
N ARG A 26 13.80 1.34 -4.97
CA ARG A 26 12.71 1.75 -5.86
C ARG A 26 12.66 0.94 -7.16
N ALA A 27 13.83 0.67 -7.77
CA ALA A 27 13.91 -0.17 -8.96
C ALA A 27 13.52 -1.63 -8.66
N ALA A 28 13.92 -2.15 -7.49
CA ALA A 28 13.49 -3.47 -7.03
C ALA A 28 11.98 -3.53 -6.75
N LEU A 29 11.39 -2.49 -6.16
CA LEU A 29 9.94 -2.40 -5.97
C LEU A 29 9.19 -2.35 -7.31
N ALA A 30 9.74 -1.67 -8.31
CA ALA A 30 9.21 -1.69 -9.67
C ALA A 30 9.33 -3.07 -10.31
N ALA A 31 10.40 -3.83 -10.05
CA ALA A 31 10.53 -5.22 -10.49
C ALA A 31 9.48 -6.13 -9.83
N ILE A 32 9.23 -5.97 -8.52
CA ILE A 32 8.15 -6.66 -7.80
C ILE A 32 6.80 -6.38 -8.47
N ALA A 33 6.53 -5.13 -8.83
CA ALA A 33 5.29 -4.74 -9.51
C ALA A 33 5.10 -5.39 -10.89
N ARG A 34 6.20 -5.81 -11.57
CA ARG A 34 6.17 -6.46 -12.88
C ARG A 34 6.01 -7.98 -12.81
N GLY A 35 6.59 -8.63 -11.80
CA GLY A 35 6.63 -10.09 -11.76
C GLY A 35 6.89 -10.68 -10.36
N GLY A 36 6.47 -10.00 -9.31
CA GLY A 36 6.63 -10.46 -7.93
C GLY A 36 8.09 -10.46 -7.48
N ILE A 37 8.34 -11.07 -6.33
CA ILE A 37 9.69 -11.16 -5.74
C ILE A 37 10.69 -11.89 -6.67
N ALA A 38 10.21 -12.84 -7.48
CA ALA A 38 11.05 -13.57 -8.41
C ALA A 38 11.72 -12.66 -9.46
N ALA A 39 11.05 -11.57 -9.85
CA ALA A 39 11.57 -10.61 -10.82
C ALA A 39 12.72 -9.72 -10.28
N VAL A 40 12.99 -9.74 -8.98
CA VAL A 40 14.10 -8.98 -8.39
C VAL A 40 15.42 -9.72 -8.61
N ALA A 41 15.99 -9.62 -9.82
CA ALA A 41 17.34 -10.09 -10.12
C ALA A 41 18.33 -8.91 -10.10
N VAL A 42 19.48 -9.08 -9.47
CA VAL A 42 20.50 -8.01 -9.34
C VAL A 42 20.90 -7.42 -10.69
N GLU A 43 21.11 -8.31 -11.67
CA GLU A 43 21.49 -7.92 -13.02
C GLU A 43 20.39 -7.11 -13.73
N SER A 44 19.13 -7.52 -13.58
CA SER A 44 17.98 -6.84 -14.17
C SER A 44 17.78 -5.46 -13.54
N VAL A 45 17.85 -5.38 -12.20
CA VAL A 45 17.71 -4.10 -11.48
C VAL A 45 18.87 -3.15 -11.81
N ALA A 46 20.09 -3.67 -11.91
CA ALA A 46 21.24 -2.89 -12.34
C ALA A 46 21.06 -2.32 -13.76
N ALA A 47 20.58 -3.15 -14.69
CA ALA A 47 20.28 -2.72 -16.06
C ALA A 47 19.20 -1.63 -16.11
N ASP A 48 18.10 -1.79 -15.34
CA ASP A 48 17.03 -0.79 -15.22
C ASP A 48 17.58 0.58 -14.73
N LEU A 49 18.64 0.56 -13.92
CA LEU A 49 19.28 1.76 -13.38
C LEU A 49 20.44 2.30 -14.24
N GLY A 50 20.81 1.61 -15.31
CA GLY A 50 22.02 1.93 -16.09
C GLY A 50 23.32 1.73 -15.28
N ALA A 51 23.30 0.83 -14.29
CA ALA A 51 24.40 0.55 -13.37
C ALA A 51 25.06 -0.79 -13.65
N THR A 52 26.23 -1.01 -13.03
CA THR A 52 26.92 -2.30 -13.08
C THR A 52 26.55 -3.19 -11.89
N LYS A 53 26.67 -4.50 -12.03
CA LYS A 53 26.56 -5.44 -10.92
C LYS A 53 27.56 -5.12 -9.78
N GLY A 54 28.75 -4.61 -10.11
CA GLY A 54 29.72 -4.15 -9.11
C GLY A 54 29.20 -2.99 -8.27
N SER A 55 28.51 -2.04 -8.88
CA SER A 55 27.89 -0.90 -8.18
C SER A 55 26.84 -1.36 -7.16
N PHE A 56 26.11 -2.44 -7.41
CA PHE A 56 25.16 -3.00 -6.46
C PHE A 56 25.83 -3.37 -5.13
N TYR A 57 26.98 -4.03 -5.15
CA TYR A 57 27.64 -4.52 -3.93
C TYR A 57 28.21 -3.40 -3.05
N TRP A 58 28.28 -2.16 -3.55
CA TRP A 58 28.57 -0.99 -2.71
C TRP A 58 27.39 -0.61 -1.80
N HIS A 59 26.17 -1.00 -2.16
CA HIS A 59 24.94 -0.63 -1.45
C HIS A 59 24.31 -1.79 -0.69
N PHE A 60 24.37 -3.01 -1.25
CA PHE A 60 23.68 -4.19 -0.70
C PHE A 60 24.60 -5.42 -0.69
N LYS A 61 24.60 -6.12 0.44
CA LYS A 61 25.40 -7.35 0.60
C LYS A 61 24.95 -8.50 -0.29
N ASN A 62 23.64 -8.58 -0.59
CA ASN A 62 23.03 -9.63 -1.40
C ASN A 62 21.63 -9.21 -1.90
N ARG A 63 21.02 -10.06 -2.73
CA ARG A 63 19.67 -9.88 -3.27
C ARG A 63 18.60 -9.70 -2.17
N ASP A 64 18.69 -10.48 -1.09
CA ASP A 64 17.68 -10.44 -0.02
C ASP A 64 17.69 -9.10 0.73
N ALA A 65 18.88 -8.50 0.90
CA ALA A 65 18.98 -7.15 1.46
C ALA A 65 18.31 -6.10 0.55
N LEU A 66 18.40 -6.24 -0.77
CA LEU A 66 17.69 -5.38 -1.72
C LEU A 66 16.18 -5.61 -1.66
N ILE A 67 15.73 -6.87 -1.60
CA ILE A 67 14.30 -7.21 -1.43
C ILE A 67 13.77 -6.58 -0.14
N GLN A 68 14.48 -6.72 0.97
CA GLN A 68 14.07 -6.12 2.24
C GLN A 68 13.93 -4.60 2.12
N ALA A 69 14.91 -3.92 1.53
CA ALA A 69 14.85 -2.46 1.33
C ALA A 69 13.66 -2.04 0.43
N ALA A 70 13.31 -2.84 -0.58
CA ALA A 70 12.14 -2.58 -1.42
C ALA A 70 10.83 -2.77 -0.65
N LEU A 71 10.74 -3.79 0.20
CA LEU A 71 9.57 -4.04 1.07
C LEU A 71 9.41 -2.95 2.13
N ASP A 72 10.51 -2.49 2.75
CA ASP A 72 10.49 -1.40 3.71
C ASP A 72 10.03 -0.09 3.05
N MET A 73 10.47 0.17 1.82
CA MET A 73 10.01 1.32 1.03
C MET A 73 8.51 1.22 0.70
N TRP A 74 8.01 0.04 0.36
CA TRP A 74 6.58 -0.20 0.14
C TRP A 74 5.78 0.04 1.41
N GLU A 75 6.19 -0.54 2.55
CA GLU A 75 5.56 -0.36 3.85
C GLU A 75 5.50 1.13 4.24
N GLN A 76 6.63 1.85 4.14
CA GLN A 76 6.71 3.27 4.44
C GLN A 76 5.78 4.10 3.54
N SER A 77 5.86 3.91 2.22
CA SER A 77 5.14 4.75 1.27
C SER A 77 3.65 4.45 1.18
N ARG A 78 3.23 3.21 1.47
CA ARG A 78 1.85 2.75 1.27
C ARG A 78 1.08 2.58 2.58
N THR A 79 1.73 2.72 3.72
CA THR A 79 1.11 2.57 5.03
C THR A 79 1.48 3.71 5.97
N GLU A 80 2.75 3.86 6.33
CA GLU A 80 3.12 4.85 7.35
C GLU A 80 2.91 6.29 6.86
N SER A 81 3.36 6.65 5.67
CA SER A 81 3.13 8.00 5.11
C SER A 81 1.64 8.31 4.92
N VAL A 82 0.83 7.30 4.58
CA VAL A 82 -0.62 7.48 4.46
C VAL A 82 -1.25 7.75 5.83
N ILE A 83 -0.82 7.01 6.86
CA ILE A 83 -1.28 7.23 8.24
C ILE A 83 -0.87 8.61 8.75
N GLU A 84 0.38 9.02 8.49
CA GLU A 84 0.88 10.36 8.85
C GLU A 84 0.03 11.47 8.21
N ASP A 85 -0.32 11.34 6.93
CA ASP A 85 -1.19 12.29 6.22
C ASP A 85 -2.61 12.31 6.79
N LEU A 86 -3.18 11.13 7.11
CA LEU A 86 -4.50 11.00 7.69
C LEU A 86 -4.57 11.59 9.11
N ASP A 87 -3.51 11.49 9.88
CA ASP A 87 -3.46 12.00 11.25
C ASP A 87 -3.48 13.53 11.34
N GLN A 88 -3.29 14.23 10.21
CA GLN A 88 -3.52 15.68 10.12
C GLN A 88 -5.02 16.05 10.15
N GLU A 89 -5.92 15.11 9.88
CA GLU A 89 -7.36 15.31 9.98
C GLU A 89 -7.83 15.03 11.42
N PRO A 90 -8.41 15.97 12.14
CA PRO A 90 -8.80 15.78 13.54
C PRO A 90 -10.02 14.86 13.72
N ASP A 91 -10.95 14.81 12.75
CA ASP A 91 -12.18 14.02 12.85
C ASP A 91 -11.95 12.55 12.40
N PRO A 92 -12.13 11.55 13.30
CA PRO A 92 -11.97 10.13 12.96
C PRO A 92 -12.87 9.67 11.81
N ALA A 93 -14.09 10.21 11.68
CA ALA A 93 -14.99 9.85 10.59
C ALA A 93 -14.47 10.35 9.25
N GLN A 94 -13.90 11.56 9.21
CA GLN A 94 -13.28 12.10 8.01
C GLN A 94 -11.97 11.38 7.68
N ARG A 95 -11.18 10.95 8.67
CA ARG A 95 -10.00 10.09 8.46
C ARG A 95 -10.39 8.81 7.72
N LEU A 96 -11.39 8.08 8.23
CA LEU A 96 -11.85 6.84 7.59
C LEU A 96 -12.45 7.08 6.21
N ARG A 97 -13.17 8.16 6.00
CA ARG A 97 -13.66 8.55 4.67
C ARG A 97 -12.50 8.76 3.70
N LYS A 98 -11.52 9.59 4.06
CA LYS A 98 -10.35 9.89 3.22
C LYS A 98 -9.54 8.61 2.94
N LEU A 99 -9.36 7.76 3.97
CA LEU A 99 -8.67 6.47 3.81
C LEU A 99 -9.37 5.59 2.77
N LEU A 100 -10.70 5.43 2.87
CA LEU A 100 -11.46 4.60 1.94
C LEU A 100 -11.46 5.17 0.52
N GLU A 101 -11.63 6.49 0.38
CA GLU A 101 -11.57 7.15 -0.93
C GLU A 101 -10.21 6.92 -1.59
N ALA A 102 -9.11 7.09 -0.85
CA ALA A 102 -7.74 6.86 -1.34
C ALA A 102 -7.43 5.38 -1.60
N ALA A 103 -7.86 4.48 -0.71
CA ALA A 103 -7.59 3.04 -0.82
C ALA A 103 -8.29 2.42 -2.05
N PHE A 104 -9.47 2.92 -2.41
CA PHE A 104 -10.21 2.44 -3.57
C PHE A 104 -9.88 3.23 -4.85
N GLU A 105 -9.08 4.30 -4.77
CA GLU A 105 -8.58 4.98 -5.95
C GLU A 105 -7.46 4.16 -6.60
N ARG A 106 -7.60 3.95 -7.93
CA ARG A 106 -6.62 3.14 -8.68
C ARG A 106 -5.32 3.90 -8.87
N SER A 107 -4.20 3.22 -8.55
CA SER A 107 -2.85 3.76 -8.73
C SER A 107 -1.93 2.74 -9.42
N PRO A 108 -1.02 3.17 -10.31
CA PRO A 108 0.04 2.29 -10.80
C PRO A 108 0.91 1.69 -9.68
N ALA A 109 0.98 2.34 -8.52
CA ALA A 109 1.70 1.85 -7.35
C ALA A 109 1.05 0.61 -6.70
N ASP A 110 -0.22 0.34 -6.98
CA ASP A 110 -0.95 -0.82 -6.44
C ASP A 110 -0.42 -2.15 -7.00
N ARG A 111 0.25 -2.13 -8.16
CA ARG A 111 0.79 -3.34 -8.80
C ARG A 111 1.76 -4.11 -7.91
N ALA A 112 2.60 -3.42 -7.15
CA ALA A 112 3.51 -4.08 -6.22
C ALA A 112 2.75 -4.77 -5.10
N GLU A 113 1.73 -4.12 -4.53
CA GLU A 113 0.89 -4.69 -3.49
C GLU A 113 0.07 -5.88 -4.00
N ILE A 114 -0.52 -5.77 -5.19
CA ILE A 114 -1.21 -6.87 -5.86
C ILE A 114 -0.29 -8.08 -6.02
N ALA A 115 0.94 -7.87 -6.49
CA ALA A 115 1.91 -8.94 -6.67
C ALA A 115 2.33 -9.59 -5.33
N LEU A 116 2.49 -8.79 -4.28
CA LEU A 116 2.83 -9.26 -2.93
C LEU A 116 1.69 -10.05 -2.28
N LEU A 117 0.45 -9.62 -2.48
CA LEU A 117 -0.74 -10.32 -1.94
C LEU A 117 -1.07 -11.59 -2.73
N ALA A 118 -0.83 -11.60 -4.04
CA ALA A 118 -1.16 -12.75 -4.89
C ALA A 118 -0.25 -13.96 -4.65
N ASN A 119 1.04 -13.74 -4.37
CA ASN A 119 2.01 -14.83 -4.26
C ASN A 119 3.15 -14.49 -3.28
N PRO A 120 2.88 -14.50 -1.97
CA PRO A 120 3.88 -14.19 -0.96
C PRO A 120 4.76 -15.41 -0.63
N GLU A 121 5.46 -15.98 -1.61
CA GLU A 121 6.31 -17.17 -1.37
C GLU A 121 7.59 -16.86 -0.59
N HIS A 122 8.09 -15.62 -0.69
CA HIS A 122 9.33 -15.23 -0.04
C HIS A 122 9.10 -14.89 1.45
N PRO A 123 9.90 -15.44 2.40
CA PRO A 123 9.69 -15.19 3.83
C PRO A 123 9.63 -13.71 4.23
N ALA A 124 10.48 -12.87 3.64
CA ALA A 124 10.47 -11.43 3.89
C ALA A 124 9.19 -10.76 3.37
N ALA A 125 8.64 -11.22 2.22
CA ALA A 125 7.37 -10.70 1.69
C ALA A 125 6.20 -11.08 2.61
N ILE A 126 6.13 -12.34 3.05
CA ILE A 126 5.12 -12.81 4.01
C ILE A 126 5.16 -11.95 5.28
N ALA A 127 6.37 -11.74 5.83
CA ALA A 127 6.55 -10.94 7.03
C ALA A 127 6.11 -9.48 6.83
N ALA A 128 6.49 -8.84 5.71
CA ALA A 128 6.10 -7.47 5.39
C ALA A 128 4.59 -7.33 5.18
N VAL A 129 3.96 -8.21 4.39
CA VAL A 129 2.50 -8.21 4.17
C VAL A 129 1.76 -8.37 5.49
N ARG A 130 2.21 -9.27 6.38
CA ARG A 130 1.60 -9.45 7.70
C ARG A 130 1.70 -8.20 8.57
N ARG A 131 2.87 -7.56 8.63
CA ARG A 131 3.06 -6.31 9.40
C ARG A 131 2.16 -5.19 8.86
N VAL A 132 2.13 -5.00 7.54
CA VAL A 132 1.29 -3.99 6.88
C VAL A 132 -0.19 -4.23 7.14
N ALA A 133 -0.66 -5.49 7.01
CA ALA A 133 -2.04 -5.85 7.30
C ALA A 133 -2.41 -5.50 8.75
N GLU A 134 -1.61 -5.96 9.71
CA GLU A 134 -1.84 -5.69 11.13
C GLU A 134 -1.81 -4.18 11.44
N ARG A 135 -0.87 -3.45 10.89
CA ARG A 135 -0.73 -2.01 11.09
C ARG A 135 -1.96 -1.24 10.58
N ARG A 136 -2.47 -1.59 9.38
CA ARG A 136 -3.64 -0.98 8.77
C ARG A 136 -4.93 -1.33 9.54
N ILE A 137 -5.11 -2.61 9.89
CA ILE A 137 -6.27 -3.08 10.67
C ILE A 137 -6.30 -2.38 12.02
N SER A 138 -5.18 -2.33 12.75
CA SER A 138 -5.09 -1.65 14.04
C SER A 138 -5.36 -0.16 13.94
N TYR A 139 -4.91 0.51 12.87
CA TYR A 139 -5.21 1.92 12.66
C TYR A 139 -6.71 2.17 12.45
N ILE A 140 -7.36 1.36 11.61
CA ILE A 140 -8.80 1.45 11.35
C ILE A 140 -9.60 1.19 12.62
N ALA A 141 -9.24 0.13 13.38
CA ALA A 141 -9.89 -0.22 14.65
C ALA A 141 -9.85 0.95 15.64
N LEU A 142 -8.69 1.58 15.81
CA LEU A 142 -8.55 2.75 16.66
C LEU A 142 -9.47 3.92 16.24
N GLN A 143 -9.66 4.14 14.93
CA GLN A 143 -10.58 5.20 14.48
C GLN A 143 -12.04 4.80 14.75
N LEU A 144 -12.42 3.54 14.59
CA LEU A 144 -13.76 3.04 14.89
C LEU A 144 -14.07 3.13 16.39
N GLU A 145 -13.12 2.79 17.27
CA GLU A 145 -13.25 2.98 18.72
C GLU A 145 -13.51 4.44 19.09
N LYS A 146 -12.78 5.39 18.46
CA LYS A 146 -13.02 6.83 18.63
C LYS A 146 -14.41 7.27 18.16
N LEU A 147 -15.04 6.51 17.24
CA LEU A 147 -16.41 6.73 16.80
C LEU A 147 -17.45 6.08 17.72
N GLY A 148 -17.04 5.34 18.75
CA GLY A 148 -17.89 4.74 19.76
C GLY A 148 -18.16 3.24 19.58
N TRP A 149 -17.48 2.57 18.63
CA TRP A 149 -17.55 1.12 18.51
C TRP A 149 -16.81 0.46 19.67
N GLU A 150 -17.35 -0.68 20.14
CA GLU A 150 -16.70 -1.51 21.14
C GLU A 150 -15.44 -2.15 20.51
N GLN A 151 -14.38 -2.36 21.32
CA GLN A 151 -13.06 -2.77 20.84
C GLN A 151 -13.08 -4.05 19.97
N GLY A 152 -13.82 -5.09 20.39
CA GLY A 152 -13.93 -6.33 19.63
C GLY A 152 -14.62 -6.12 18.30
N GLU A 153 -15.74 -5.39 18.29
CA GLU A 153 -16.49 -5.09 17.08
C GLU A 153 -15.72 -4.15 16.15
N ALA A 154 -14.99 -3.17 16.68
CA ALA A 154 -14.10 -2.31 15.91
C ALA A 154 -13.01 -3.12 15.21
N ARG A 155 -12.45 -4.12 15.88
CA ARG A 155 -11.44 -5.03 15.29
C ARG A 155 -12.05 -5.85 14.16
N ASP A 156 -13.17 -6.53 14.38
CA ASP A 156 -13.84 -7.36 13.38
C ASP A 156 -14.20 -6.56 12.13
N ARG A 157 -14.76 -5.36 12.30
CA ARG A 157 -15.07 -4.43 11.20
C ARG A 157 -13.83 -4.02 10.42
N SER A 158 -12.73 -3.78 11.12
CA SER A 158 -11.45 -3.40 10.50
C SER A 158 -10.87 -4.52 9.65
N GLU A 159 -10.96 -5.75 10.11
CA GLU A 159 -10.55 -6.94 9.37
C GLU A 159 -11.39 -7.13 8.10
N ILE A 160 -12.72 -6.99 8.21
CA ILE A 160 -13.63 -7.05 7.07
C ILE A 160 -13.29 -5.95 6.05
N LEU A 161 -13.03 -4.71 6.51
CA LEU A 161 -12.61 -3.59 5.64
C LEU A 161 -11.31 -3.90 4.90
N TYR A 162 -10.34 -4.50 5.58
CA TYR A 162 -9.07 -4.89 4.97
C TYR A 162 -9.27 -6.01 3.94
N TYR A 163 -10.13 -7.00 4.19
CA TYR A 163 -10.44 -8.08 3.24
C TYR A 163 -11.17 -7.54 1.99
N ILE A 164 -12.10 -6.60 2.17
CA ILE A 164 -12.77 -5.92 1.05
C ILE A 164 -11.74 -5.17 0.20
N TYR A 165 -10.82 -4.44 0.83
CA TYR A 165 -9.76 -3.72 0.14
C TYR A 165 -8.84 -4.66 -0.65
N ALA A 166 -8.35 -5.74 -0.03
CA ALA A 166 -7.47 -6.71 -0.70
C ALA A 166 -8.18 -7.38 -1.89
N GLY A 167 -9.45 -7.75 -1.73
CA GLY A 167 -10.28 -8.29 -2.81
C GLY A 167 -10.52 -7.26 -3.93
N TYR A 168 -10.78 -6.01 -3.57
CA TYR A 168 -10.94 -4.93 -4.56
C TYR A 168 -9.68 -4.72 -5.40
N LEU A 169 -8.49 -4.72 -4.80
CA LEU A 169 -7.23 -4.60 -5.53
C LEU A 169 -7.07 -5.72 -6.57
N GLN A 170 -7.38 -6.96 -6.20
CA GLN A 170 -7.31 -8.09 -7.12
C GLN A 170 -8.32 -7.95 -8.26
N MET A 171 -9.57 -7.60 -7.94
CA MET A 171 -10.61 -7.40 -8.95
C MET A 171 -10.30 -6.22 -9.87
N ALA A 172 -9.76 -5.12 -9.34
CA ALA A 172 -9.35 -3.97 -10.14
C ALA A 172 -8.24 -4.29 -11.14
N HIS A 173 -7.43 -5.32 -10.85
CA HIS A 173 -6.39 -5.83 -11.74
C HIS A 173 -6.95 -6.79 -12.81
N VAL A 174 -7.82 -7.71 -12.42
CA VAL A 174 -8.30 -8.82 -13.27
C VAL A 174 -9.51 -8.40 -14.10
N ALA A 175 -10.43 -7.60 -13.53
CA ALA A 175 -11.69 -7.20 -14.12
C ALA A 175 -11.95 -5.69 -13.88
N PRO A 176 -11.17 -4.81 -14.51
CA PRO A 176 -11.24 -3.36 -14.27
C PRO A 176 -12.62 -2.75 -14.60
N GLU A 177 -13.39 -3.39 -15.46
CA GLU A 177 -14.73 -2.94 -15.85
C GLU A 177 -15.75 -3.03 -14.69
N VAL A 178 -15.59 -3.96 -13.75
CA VAL A 178 -16.49 -4.07 -12.58
C VAL A 178 -16.10 -3.15 -11.43
N THR A 179 -14.91 -2.55 -11.48
CA THR A 179 -14.36 -1.65 -10.45
C THR A 179 -14.26 -0.20 -10.92
N GLY A 180 -14.98 0.17 -11.97
CA GLY A 180 -14.97 1.53 -12.51
C GLY A 180 -15.43 2.60 -11.51
N ASP A 181 -15.18 3.88 -11.82
CA ASP A 181 -15.36 5.00 -10.89
C ASP A 181 -16.75 5.10 -10.26
N ASP A 182 -17.80 4.80 -11.02
CA ASP A 182 -19.18 4.81 -10.49
C ASP A 182 -19.44 3.68 -9.51
N ALA A 183 -18.94 2.48 -9.79
CA ALA A 183 -19.01 1.34 -8.87
C ALA A 183 -18.22 1.64 -7.59
N ARG A 184 -17.00 2.14 -7.73
CA ARG A 184 -16.14 2.57 -6.62
C ARG A 184 -16.86 3.55 -5.69
N ARG A 185 -17.43 4.64 -6.23
CA ARG A 185 -18.18 5.63 -5.44
C ARG A 185 -19.37 5.03 -4.69
N ARG A 186 -20.11 4.10 -5.33
CA ARG A 186 -21.20 3.37 -4.65
C ARG A 186 -20.70 2.46 -3.54
N HIS A 187 -19.63 1.71 -3.79
CA HIS A 187 -19.04 0.80 -2.81
C HIS A 187 -18.49 1.55 -1.59
N VAL A 188 -17.73 2.62 -1.79
CA VAL A 188 -17.23 3.44 -0.66
C VAL A 188 -18.38 4.00 0.17
N ARG A 189 -19.46 4.52 -0.45
CA ARG A 189 -20.64 4.98 0.30
C ARG A 189 -21.31 3.86 1.09
N LEU A 190 -21.44 2.66 0.51
CA LEU A 190 -22.03 1.51 1.19
C LEU A 190 -21.18 1.06 2.37
N ILE A 191 -19.87 0.98 2.20
CA ILE A 191 -18.91 0.66 3.26
C ILE A 191 -19.02 1.66 4.41
N LEU A 192 -19.01 2.95 4.12
CA LEU A 192 -19.16 4.01 5.13
C LEU A 192 -20.48 3.87 5.90
N ALA A 193 -21.57 3.58 5.21
CA ALA A 193 -22.89 3.47 5.83
C ALA A 193 -23.06 2.19 6.68
N THR A 194 -22.39 1.09 6.32
CA THR A 194 -22.60 -0.22 6.95
C THR A 194 -21.52 -0.60 7.95
N LEU A 195 -20.27 -0.29 7.65
CA LEU A 195 -19.11 -0.74 8.46
C LEU A 195 -18.52 0.37 9.32
N VAL A 196 -18.71 1.65 8.96
CA VAL A 196 -18.10 2.78 9.67
C VAL A 196 -19.13 3.54 10.52
N ALA A 197 -20.32 3.83 10.00
CA ALA A 197 -21.32 4.63 10.73
C ALA A 197 -21.85 3.87 11.95
N HIS A 198 -21.72 4.50 13.14
CA HIS A 198 -22.24 3.96 14.39
C HIS A 198 -23.76 4.22 14.52
N PRO A 199 -24.59 3.20 14.89
CA PRO A 199 -26.06 3.32 14.94
C PRO A 199 -26.56 4.42 15.88
N SER A 200 -25.85 4.67 16.99
CA SER A 200 -26.25 5.64 18.02
C SER A 200 -26.02 7.11 17.66
N ARG A 201 -25.53 7.40 16.45
CA ARG A 201 -25.26 8.79 15.97
C ARG A 201 -26.20 9.21 14.84
N ARG A 202 -27.40 8.63 14.77
CA ARG A 202 -28.48 9.11 13.90
C ARG A 202 -29.32 10.19 14.59
#